data_73b197c035960d85fc150c6ea4f4ccc6
#
_entry.id   73b197c035960d85fc150c6ea4f4ccc6
#
_cell.length_a   1.000
_cell.length_b   1.000
_cell.length_c   1.000
_cell.angle_alpha   90.00
_cell.angle_beta   90.00
_cell.angle_gamma   90.00
#
_symmetry.space_group_name_H-M   'P 1'
#
loop_
_entity.id
_entity.type
_entity.pdbx_description
1 polymer ?
#
loop_
_entity_poly.entity_id
_entity_poly.type
_entity_poly.pdbx_seq_one_letter_code
_entity_poly.pdbx_strand_id
1 'polypeptide(L)'
;MEVKLTVEEAEEIFHSALCNGATYLSGYGFSLDYSNEKYREAKESLNGKIEEGSFRAKYGPCREDIWVEILRIGGTLTLIDGESEGHYNSTISLNDVHERVEKSPLKHLMDMINENDDAITADVILQTVFFNDVIFG
;
A
#
# COMPACT_ATOMS: atom_id res chain seq x y z
N MET A 1 -4.01 -2.53 -23.88
CA MET A 1 -4.11 -1.09 -23.53
C MET A 1 -3.40 -0.87 -22.21
N GLU A 2 -2.39 -0.02 -22.21
CA GLU A 2 -1.69 0.33 -20.99
C GLU A 2 -2.38 1.50 -20.29
N VAL A 3 -2.58 1.36 -18.98
CA VAL A 3 -3.05 2.46 -18.14
C VAL A 3 -1.83 3.22 -17.64
N LYS A 4 -1.82 4.53 -17.88
CA LYS A 4 -0.79 5.42 -17.34
C LYS A 4 -1.37 6.20 -16.17
N LEU A 5 -0.74 6.07 -15.02
CA LEU A 5 -1.15 6.76 -13.79
C LEU A 5 -0.12 7.83 -13.44
N THR A 6 -0.59 8.92 -12.85
CA THR A 6 0.31 9.88 -12.21
C THR A 6 0.86 9.24 -10.93
N VAL A 7 1.95 9.78 -10.40
CA VAL A 7 2.49 9.28 -9.13
C VAL A 7 1.48 9.43 -7.99
N GLU A 8 0.71 10.50 -7.97
CA GLU A 8 -0.32 10.74 -6.96
C GLU A 8 -1.44 9.71 -7.06
N GLU A 9 -1.89 9.39 -8.28
CA GLU A 9 -2.91 8.38 -8.51
C GLU A 9 -2.44 7.00 -8.07
N ALA A 10 -1.19 6.63 -8.38
CA ALA A 10 -0.63 5.35 -7.96
C ALA A 10 -0.56 5.25 -6.44
N GLU A 11 -0.12 6.30 -5.75
CA GLU A 11 -0.05 6.33 -4.30
C GLU A 11 -1.43 6.24 -3.65
N GLU A 12 -2.43 6.93 -4.19
CA GLU A 12 -3.81 6.87 -3.72
C GLU A 12 -4.42 5.48 -3.88
N ILE A 13 -4.22 4.85 -5.03
CA ILE A 13 -4.70 3.49 -5.29
C ILE A 13 -4.03 2.50 -4.32
N PHE A 14 -2.72 2.61 -4.12
CA PHE A 14 -2.01 1.76 -3.19
C PHE A 14 -2.50 1.96 -1.75
N HIS A 15 -2.71 3.20 -1.33
CA HIS A 15 -3.25 3.52 -0.01
C HIS A 15 -4.63 2.89 0.19
N SER A 16 -5.53 3.04 -0.78
CA SER A 16 -6.87 2.43 -0.73
C SER A 16 -6.79 0.90 -0.68
N ALA A 17 -5.85 0.32 -1.43
CA ALA A 17 -5.64 -1.14 -1.42
C ALA A 17 -5.14 -1.62 -0.04
N LEU A 18 -4.26 -0.87 0.61
CA LEU A 18 -3.82 -1.19 1.98
C LEU A 18 -4.99 -1.15 2.96
N CYS A 19 -5.85 -0.14 2.87
CA CYS A 19 -7.01 0.00 3.74
C CYS A 19 -8.00 -1.16 3.58
N ASN A 20 -8.19 -1.65 2.37
CA ASN A 20 -9.21 -2.64 2.06
C ASN A 20 -8.69 -4.08 1.98
N GLY A 21 -7.40 -4.27 1.75
CA GLY A 21 -6.84 -5.59 1.40
C GLY A 21 -5.76 -6.14 2.31
N ALA A 22 -5.20 -5.35 3.23
CA ALA A 22 -4.09 -5.82 4.09
C ALA A 22 -4.48 -7.07 4.91
N THR A 23 -5.74 -7.19 5.30
CA THR A 23 -6.26 -8.34 6.04
C THR A 23 -6.15 -9.64 5.25
N TYR A 24 -6.29 -9.59 3.93
CA TYR A 24 -6.13 -10.77 3.08
C TYR A 24 -4.69 -11.27 3.08
N LEU A 25 -3.72 -10.36 3.04
CA LEU A 25 -2.31 -10.74 3.11
C LEU A 25 -2.00 -11.40 4.46
N SER A 26 -2.57 -10.89 5.54
CA SER A 26 -2.47 -11.52 6.87
C SER A 26 -3.05 -12.94 6.85
N GLY A 27 -4.18 -13.14 6.15
CA GLY A 27 -4.81 -14.46 5.99
C GLY A 27 -3.96 -15.46 5.24
N TYR A 28 -3.04 -15.00 4.37
CA TYR A 28 -2.06 -15.86 3.69
C TYR A 28 -0.78 -16.09 4.51
N GLY A 29 -0.71 -15.57 5.72
CA GLY A 29 0.45 -15.74 6.59
C GLY A 29 1.51 -14.65 6.48
N PHE A 30 1.19 -13.53 5.83
CA PHE A 30 2.10 -12.40 5.69
C PHE A 30 1.93 -11.38 6.81
N SER A 31 3.04 -10.77 7.21
CA SER A 31 3.03 -9.60 8.09
C SER A 31 3.82 -8.48 7.43
N LEU A 32 3.42 -7.24 7.71
CA LEU A 32 4.09 -6.06 7.18
C LEU A 32 5.14 -5.58 8.17
N ASP A 33 6.37 -5.43 7.70
CA ASP A 33 7.49 -4.97 8.50
C ASP A 33 8.06 -3.65 7.95
N TYR A 34 8.56 -2.82 8.85
CA TYR A 34 9.13 -1.52 8.53
C TYR A 34 10.04 -1.07 9.67
N SER A 35 10.87 -0.07 9.41
CA SER A 35 11.72 0.54 10.44
C SER A 35 10.86 1.34 11.42
N ASN A 36 11.01 1.09 12.71
CA ASN A 36 10.33 1.85 13.76
C ASN A 36 10.73 3.33 13.74
N GLU A 37 11.97 3.61 13.40
CA GLU A 37 12.46 4.98 13.25
C GLU A 37 11.77 5.69 12.08
N LYS A 38 11.66 5.02 10.93
CA LYS A 38 10.94 5.55 9.78
C LYS A 38 9.45 5.73 10.06
N TYR A 39 8.85 4.83 10.81
CA TYR A 39 7.45 4.96 11.23
C TYR A 39 7.24 6.26 12.03
N ARG A 40 8.13 6.53 13.00
CA ARG A 40 8.05 7.76 13.80
C ARG A 40 8.27 9.02 12.95
N GLU A 41 9.28 9.00 12.09
CA GLU A 41 9.55 10.11 11.16
C GLU A 41 8.34 10.38 10.25
N ALA A 42 7.74 9.33 9.72
CA ALA A 42 6.58 9.44 8.85
C ALA A 42 5.38 10.01 9.59
N LYS A 43 5.14 9.56 10.81
CA LYS A 43 4.05 10.05 11.65
C LYS A 43 4.22 11.55 11.94
N GLU A 44 5.42 11.98 12.29
CA GLU A 44 5.73 13.40 12.52
C GLU A 44 5.55 14.22 11.25
N SER A 45 6.00 13.71 10.11
CA SER A 45 5.81 14.36 8.81
C SER A 45 4.34 14.59 8.50
N LEU A 46 3.51 13.57 8.73
CA LEU A 46 2.06 13.68 8.50
C LEU A 46 1.40 14.66 9.46
N ASN A 47 1.79 14.65 10.73
CA ASN A 47 1.25 15.59 11.71
C ASN A 47 1.46 17.05 11.29
N GLY A 48 2.58 17.34 10.63
CA GLY A 48 2.86 18.67 10.11
C GLY A 48 2.04 19.07 8.88
N LYS A 49 1.36 18.10 8.25
CA LYS A 49 0.56 18.31 7.03
C LYS A 49 -0.95 18.22 7.27
N ILE A 50 -1.38 17.93 8.50
CA ILE A 50 -2.80 17.75 8.82
C ILE A 50 -3.52 19.10 8.81
N GLU A 51 -4.64 19.17 8.09
CA GLU A 51 -5.51 20.34 8.06
C GLU A 51 -6.28 20.47 9.36
N GLU A 52 -6.33 21.71 9.90
CA GLU A 52 -7.10 22.03 11.10
C GLU A 52 -8.58 21.73 10.88
N GLY A 53 -9.22 21.07 11.85
CA GLY A 53 -10.64 20.73 11.81
C GLY A 53 -10.95 19.46 11.02
N SER A 54 -9.95 18.80 10.41
CA SER A 54 -10.14 17.54 9.70
C SER A 54 -10.30 16.35 10.66
N PHE A 55 -10.77 15.23 10.13
CA PHE A 55 -10.82 13.96 10.89
C PHE A 55 -9.42 13.59 11.44
N ARG A 56 -8.37 13.76 10.61
CA ARG A 56 -7.00 13.45 11.00
C ARG A 56 -6.49 14.35 12.13
N ALA A 57 -6.95 15.60 12.19
CA ALA A 57 -6.59 16.52 13.27
C ALA A 57 -7.14 16.04 14.62
N LYS A 58 -8.31 15.40 14.60
CA LYS A 58 -8.97 14.89 15.81
C LYS A 58 -8.41 13.54 16.27
N TYR A 59 -8.17 12.62 15.35
CA TYR A 59 -7.81 11.22 15.64
C TYR A 59 -6.38 10.84 15.28
N GLY A 60 -5.66 11.74 14.59
CA GLY A 60 -4.33 11.46 14.06
C GLY A 60 -4.36 10.65 12.75
N PRO A 61 -3.21 10.49 12.10
CA PRO A 61 -3.12 9.67 10.90
C PRO A 61 -3.32 8.19 11.24
N CYS A 62 -4.00 7.45 10.36
CA CYS A 62 -4.11 6.00 10.52
C CYS A 62 -2.79 5.32 10.10
N ARG A 63 -2.64 4.03 10.47
CA ARG A 63 -1.40 3.29 10.15
C ARG A 63 -1.14 3.19 8.65
N GLU A 64 -2.19 3.08 7.84
CA GLU A 64 -2.06 3.02 6.37
C GLU A 64 -1.51 4.33 5.81
N ASP A 65 -1.93 5.47 6.35
CA ASP A 65 -1.37 6.78 6.00
C ASP A 65 0.12 6.83 6.31
N ILE A 66 0.51 6.31 7.47
CA ILE A 66 1.90 6.30 7.93
C ILE A 66 2.74 5.38 7.04
N TRP A 67 2.24 4.20 6.69
CA TRP A 67 2.95 3.27 5.80
C TRP A 67 3.27 3.90 4.45
N VAL A 68 2.32 4.60 3.84
CA VAL A 68 2.57 5.29 2.56
C VAL A 68 3.58 6.42 2.74
N GLU A 69 3.48 7.16 3.84
CA GLU A 69 4.44 8.24 4.12
C GLU A 69 5.86 7.70 4.37
N ILE A 70 6.01 6.51 4.97
CA ILE A 70 7.33 5.85 5.09
C ILE A 70 7.99 5.75 3.72
N LEU A 71 7.23 5.34 2.70
CA LEU A 71 7.75 5.25 1.33
C LEU A 71 8.12 6.63 0.79
N ARG A 72 7.29 7.65 1.03
CA ARG A 72 7.55 9.02 0.56
C ARG A 72 8.81 9.64 1.15
N ILE A 73 9.15 9.30 2.38
CA ILE A 73 10.37 9.81 3.03
C ILE A 73 11.60 8.94 2.77
N GLY A 74 11.51 8.02 1.82
CA GLY A 74 12.63 7.20 1.38
C GLY A 74 12.82 5.88 2.12
N GLY A 75 11.83 5.48 2.93
CA GLY A 75 11.85 4.18 3.61
C GLY A 75 11.30 3.06 2.72
N THR A 76 11.21 1.87 3.28
CA THR A 76 10.71 0.67 2.61
C THR A 76 9.66 -0.03 3.46
N LEU A 77 8.81 -0.82 2.79
CA LEU A 77 7.89 -1.75 3.43
C LEU A 77 8.25 -3.16 2.99
N THR A 78 8.26 -4.10 3.93
CA THR A 78 8.58 -5.50 3.65
C THR A 78 7.43 -6.39 4.07
N LEU A 79 6.98 -7.28 3.17
CA LEU A 79 6.11 -8.39 3.54
C LEU A 79 6.97 -9.55 3.99
N ILE A 80 6.70 -10.04 5.18
CA ILE A 80 7.37 -11.20 5.75
C ILE A 80 6.44 -12.41 5.61
N ASP A 81 6.92 -13.44 4.92
CA ASP A 81 6.20 -14.68 4.74
C ASP A 81 6.45 -15.60 5.93
N GLY A 82 5.48 -15.72 6.81
CA GLY A 82 5.59 -16.55 8.02
C GLY A 82 5.25 -18.02 7.81
N GLU A 83 4.66 -18.38 6.67
CA GLU A 83 4.22 -19.76 6.42
C GLU A 83 5.12 -20.56 5.49
N SER A 84 5.80 -19.91 4.54
CA SER A 84 6.64 -20.56 3.55
C SER A 84 8.13 -20.31 3.78
N GLU A 85 8.54 -20.12 5.02
CA GLU A 85 9.94 -19.91 5.43
C GLU A 85 10.62 -18.75 4.69
N GLY A 86 9.86 -17.68 4.45
CA GLY A 86 10.39 -16.49 3.78
C GLY A 86 10.47 -16.58 2.26
N HIS A 87 9.93 -17.61 1.65
CA HIS A 87 9.98 -17.79 0.19
C HIS A 87 9.39 -16.62 -0.58
N TYR A 88 8.34 -16.00 -0.06
CA TYR A 88 7.66 -14.86 -0.69
C TYR A 88 7.95 -13.53 -0.01
N ASN A 89 9.02 -13.41 0.78
CA ASN A 89 9.40 -12.13 1.35
C ASN A 89 9.64 -11.10 0.24
N SER A 90 9.10 -9.90 0.42
CA SER A 90 9.22 -8.85 -0.59
C SER A 90 9.37 -7.49 0.07
N THR A 91 10.34 -6.71 -0.39
CA THR A 91 10.59 -5.35 0.05
C THR A 91 10.31 -4.39 -1.10
N ILE A 92 9.53 -3.34 -0.84
CA ILE A 92 9.20 -2.34 -1.85
C ILE A 92 9.61 -0.94 -1.40
N SER A 93 9.91 -0.10 -2.40
CA SER A 93 10.13 1.33 -2.26
C SER A 93 8.97 2.09 -2.92
N LEU A 94 8.96 3.43 -2.80
CA LEU A 94 7.98 4.26 -3.48
C LEU A 94 8.00 4.06 -5.00
N ASN A 95 9.19 3.91 -5.57
CA ASN A 95 9.34 3.68 -7.00
C ASN A 95 8.63 2.39 -7.46
N ASP A 96 8.69 1.33 -6.64
CA ASP A 96 7.99 0.08 -6.93
C ASP A 96 6.47 0.29 -6.97
N VAL A 97 5.94 1.12 -6.07
CA VAL A 97 4.51 1.48 -6.08
C VAL A 97 4.15 2.17 -7.39
N HIS A 98 4.94 3.20 -7.77
CA HIS A 98 4.68 3.94 -9.00
C HIS A 98 4.72 3.06 -10.25
N GLU A 99 5.68 2.15 -10.33
CA GLU A 99 5.84 1.28 -11.48
C GLU A 99 4.82 0.14 -11.52
N ARG A 100 4.47 -0.42 -10.37
CA ARG A 100 3.72 -1.67 -10.30
C ARG A 100 2.21 -1.52 -10.18
N VAL A 101 1.72 -0.45 -9.56
CA VAL A 101 0.26 -0.23 -9.46
C VAL A 101 -0.36 -0.22 -10.86
N GLU A 102 0.21 0.50 -11.80
CA GLU A 102 -0.33 0.59 -13.16
C GLU A 102 -0.26 -0.72 -13.96
N LYS A 103 0.50 -1.71 -13.48
CA LYS A 103 0.56 -3.05 -14.08
C LYS A 103 -0.54 -3.99 -13.57
N SER A 104 -1.32 -3.56 -12.61
CA SER A 104 -2.45 -4.37 -12.10
C SER A 104 -3.46 -4.63 -13.23
N PRO A 105 -4.20 -5.75 -13.18
CA PRO A 105 -5.22 -6.02 -14.21
C PRO A 105 -6.17 -4.84 -14.38
N LEU A 106 -6.43 -4.48 -15.62
CA LEU A 106 -7.22 -3.29 -15.97
C LEU A 106 -8.57 -3.24 -15.24
N LYS A 107 -9.26 -4.37 -15.17
CA LYS A 107 -10.54 -4.48 -14.46
C LYS A 107 -10.45 -3.95 -13.02
N HIS A 108 -9.42 -4.39 -12.29
CA HIS A 108 -9.24 -4.02 -10.89
C HIS A 108 -8.81 -2.56 -10.74
N LEU A 109 -7.96 -2.07 -11.65
CA LEU A 109 -7.62 -0.65 -11.66
C LEU A 109 -8.83 0.23 -11.90
N MET A 110 -9.68 -0.14 -12.85
CA MET A 110 -10.90 0.62 -13.17
C MET A 110 -11.89 0.59 -12.00
N ASP A 111 -12.05 -0.56 -11.34
CA ASP A 111 -12.90 -0.67 -10.16
C ASP A 111 -12.40 0.25 -9.04
N MET A 112 -11.11 0.30 -8.81
CA MET A 112 -10.51 1.17 -7.79
C MET A 112 -10.68 2.65 -8.15
N ILE A 113 -10.41 3.02 -9.39
CA ILE A 113 -10.54 4.41 -9.86
C ILE A 113 -11.99 4.89 -9.77
N ASN A 114 -12.95 4.02 -10.06
CA ASN A 114 -14.38 4.33 -10.03
C ASN A 114 -15.01 4.15 -8.65
N GLU A 115 -14.20 3.91 -7.63
CA GLU A 115 -14.66 3.69 -6.25
C GLU A 115 -15.65 2.51 -6.12
N ASN A 116 -15.53 1.52 -7.00
CA ASN A 116 -16.26 0.26 -6.96
C ASN A 116 -15.38 -0.89 -6.46
N ASP A 117 -14.29 -0.54 -5.79
CA ASP A 117 -13.34 -1.52 -5.29
C ASP A 117 -13.91 -2.31 -4.12
N ASP A 118 -13.53 -3.57 -4.07
CA ASP A 118 -13.80 -4.45 -2.95
C ASP A 118 -12.48 -5.03 -2.42
N ALA A 119 -12.58 -5.90 -1.42
CA ALA A 119 -11.39 -6.51 -0.81
C ALA A 119 -10.61 -7.39 -1.80
N ILE A 120 -11.30 -8.01 -2.77
CA ILE A 120 -10.65 -8.84 -3.81
C ILE A 120 -9.82 -7.95 -4.73
N THR A 121 -10.36 -6.82 -5.17
CA THR A 121 -9.65 -5.83 -5.98
C THR A 121 -8.42 -5.32 -5.25
N ALA A 122 -8.55 -4.97 -3.97
CA ALA A 122 -7.45 -4.52 -3.14
C ALA A 122 -6.36 -5.58 -3.01
N ASP A 123 -6.74 -6.84 -2.77
CA ASP A 123 -5.81 -7.96 -2.68
C ASP A 123 -4.97 -8.12 -3.97
N VAL A 124 -5.62 -8.09 -5.14
CA VAL A 124 -4.94 -8.21 -6.42
C VAL A 124 -3.93 -7.07 -6.63
N ILE A 125 -4.31 -5.84 -6.29
CA ILE A 125 -3.42 -4.68 -6.42
C ILE A 125 -2.23 -4.81 -5.47
N LEU A 126 -2.45 -5.19 -4.22
CA LEU A 126 -1.35 -5.39 -3.26
C LEU A 126 -0.38 -6.47 -3.71
N GLN A 127 -0.88 -7.61 -4.21
CA GLN A 127 -0.01 -8.66 -4.72
C GLN A 127 0.81 -8.18 -5.91
N THR A 128 0.19 -7.42 -6.82
CA THR A 128 0.90 -6.85 -7.98
C THR A 128 2.03 -5.92 -7.54
N VAL A 129 1.81 -5.09 -6.53
CA VAL A 129 2.84 -4.18 -6.02
C VAL A 129 3.96 -4.94 -5.30
N PHE A 130 3.61 -5.82 -4.36
CA PHE A 130 4.63 -6.52 -3.57
C PHE A 130 5.35 -7.62 -4.34
N PHE A 131 4.65 -8.37 -5.16
CA PHE A 131 5.21 -9.55 -5.84
C PHE A 131 5.43 -9.35 -7.34
N ASN A 132 4.98 -8.24 -7.90
CA ASN A 132 4.96 -7.98 -9.33
C ASN A 132 4.16 -9.03 -10.12
N ASP A 133 3.25 -9.73 -9.44
CA ASP A 133 2.37 -10.77 -10.01
C ASP A 133 1.28 -11.11 -9.00
N VAL A 134 0.23 -11.76 -9.46
CA VAL A 134 -0.82 -12.30 -8.58
C VAL A 134 -0.52 -13.77 -8.35
N ILE A 135 -0.05 -14.13 -7.15
CA ILE A 135 0.40 -15.48 -6.80
C ILE A 135 -0.60 -16.26 -5.94
N PHE A 136 -1.55 -15.58 -5.30
CA PHE A 136 -2.62 -16.21 -4.51
C PHE A 136 -3.96 -15.85 -5.14
N GLY A 137 -4.78 -16.86 -5.36
CA GLY A 137 -6.05 -16.69 -6.05
C GLY A 137 -7.29 -16.59 -5.19
#